data_92c017c4858b288b75eaf1471b0756ba
#
_entry.id   92c017c4858b288b75eaf1471b0756ba
#
_cell.length_a   1.000
_cell.length_b   1.000
_cell.length_c   1.000
_cell.angle_alpha   90.00
_cell.angle_beta   90.00
_cell.angle_gamma   90.00
#
_symmetry.space_group_name_H-M   'P 1'
#
loop_
_entity.id
_entity.type
_entity.pdbx_description
1 polymer ?
#
loop_
_entity_poly.entity_id
_entity_poly.type
_entity_poly.pdbx_seq_one_letter_code
_entity_poly.pdbx_strand_id
1 'polypeptide(L)'
;EKETLDGLADQNEMDRYCYYVAGVVGEMLAELFCDYCPELEPKKELLLQLSVSFGQALQMTNILKDVWTDRERGACWLPGTTLQKHGVLFKTLAPENGGEPFRSFMLEMLATASGHLSNALSFTLLLPRNQTGIRRFCLWALGMSLLTIKKIWKNPNFTHGSQVKISRRSVKITALATSFFAMSNTALKLLFKTSALGLKKKEIKTPLDSISDLTIPKKQN
;
A
#
# COMPACT_ATOMS: atom_id res chain seq x y z
N GLU A 1 22.30 10.05 -11.14
CA GLU A 1 21.46 9.57 -12.24
C GLU A 1 20.59 10.72 -12.69
N LYS A 2 20.54 10.99 -14.00
CA LYS A 2 19.62 12.00 -14.52
C LYS A 2 18.21 11.49 -14.33
N GLU A 3 17.42 12.16 -13.48
CA GLU A 3 15.98 11.96 -13.41
C GLU A 3 15.39 12.10 -14.82
N THR A 4 14.65 11.10 -15.27
CA THR A 4 14.07 11.12 -16.61
C THR A 4 12.55 10.87 -16.51
N LEU A 5 11.80 11.46 -17.44
CA LEU A 5 10.38 11.24 -17.57
C LEU A 5 10.01 9.93 -18.32
N ASP A 6 11.01 9.08 -18.60
CA ASP A 6 10.79 7.79 -19.25
C ASP A 6 10.09 6.78 -18.32
N GLY A 7 10.20 7.01 -17.01
CA GLY A 7 9.71 6.09 -16.02
C GLY A 7 10.70 4.96 -15.72
N LEU A 8 10.28 4.07 -14.84
CA LEU A 8 10.96 2.81 -14.59
C LEU A 8 10.63 1.81 -15.70
N ALA A 9 11.51 0.84 -15.98
CA ALA A 9 11.31 -0.06 -17.12
C ALA A 9 9.96 -0.78 -17.04
N ASP A 10 9.67 -1.41 -15.91
CA ASP A 10 8.47 -2.20 -15.71
C ASP A 10 7.99 -2.20 -14.24
N GLN A 11 6.97 -3.00 -13.94
CA GLN A 11 6.45 -3.16 -12.58
C GLN A 11 7.50 -3.75 -11.62
N ASN A 12 8.35 -4.67 -12.08
CA ASN A 12 9.37 -5.28 -11.23
C ASN A 12 10.42 -4.25 -10.78
N GLU A 13 10.78 -3.32 -11.68
CA GLU A 13 11.68 -2.23 -11.33
C GLU A 13 11.03 -1.25 -10.35
N MET A 14 9.74 -0.96 -10.52
CA MET A 14 8.99 -0.18 -9.53
C MET A 14 8.91 -0.87 -8.17
N ASP A 15 8.64 -2.18 -8.15
CA ASP A 15 8.59 -2.97 -6.93
C ASP A 15 9.96 -2.98 -6.23
N ARG A 16 11.04 -3.11 -7.00
CA ARG A 16 12.41 -3.02 -6.50
C ARG A 16 12.75 -1.63 -5.93
N TYR A 17 12.35 -0.58 -6.64
CA TYR A 17 12.49 0.79 -6.13
C TYR A 17 11.75 0.98 -4.81
N CYS A 18 10.47 0.58 -4.76
CA CYS A 18 9.65 0.65 -3.54
C CYS A 18 10.24 -0.20 -2.40
N TYR A 19 10.86 -1.34 -2.72
CA TYR A 19 11.56 -2.17 -1.74
C TYR A 19 12.71 -1.40 -1.09
N TYR A 20 13.63 -0.83 -1.89
CA TYR A 20 14.78 -0.12 -1.33
C TYR A 20 14.41 1.17 -0.59
N VAL A 21 13.33 1.83 -0.96
CA VAL A 21 12.89 3.08 -0.30
C VAL A 21 12.09 2.81 0.97
N ALA A 22 11.25 1.79 0.98
CA ALA A 22 10.31 1.55 2.08
C ALA A 22 10.20 0.08 2.52
N GLY A 23 10.44 -0.89 1.64
CA GLY A 23 10.38 -2.31 1.98
C GLY A 23 11.41 -2.69 3.05
N VAL A 24 12.67 -2.27 2.89
CA VAL A 24 13.75 -2.49 3.87
C VAL A 24 13.43 -1.86 5.24
N VAL A 25 12.72 -0.73 5.26
CA VAL A 25 12.25 -0.12 6.51
C VAL A 25 11.17 -1.00 7.15
N GLY A 26 10.30 -1.59 6.32
CA GLY A 26 9.31 -2.57 6.78
C GLY A 26 9.97 -3.78 7.44
N GLU A 27 10.97 -4.37 6.80
CA GLU A 27 11.73 -5.51 7.34
C GLU A 27 12.42 -5.14 8.66
N MET A 28 13.11 -4.01 8.71
CA MET A 28 13.74 -3.50 9.92
C MET A 28 12.71 -3.37 11.08
N LEU A 29 11.53 -2.83 10.81
CA LEU A 29 10.48 -2.70 11.82
C LEU A 29 9.92 -4.07 12.23
N ALA A 30 9.77 -5.02 11.31
CA ALA A 30 9.33 -6.38 11.63
C ALA A 30 10.33 -7.10 12.53
N GLU A 31 11.64 -6.98 12.27
CA GLU A 31 12.71 -7.49 13.14
C GLU A 31 12.60 -6.88 14.55
N LEU A 32 12.53 -5.56 14.66
CA LEU A 32 12.40 -4.86 15.94
C LEU A 32 11.13 -5.29 16.70
N PHE A 33 10.03 -5.55 16.00
CA PHE A 33 8.80 -6.03 16.64
C PHE A 33 8.94 -7.47 17.15
N CYS A 34 9.65 -8.34 16.41
CA CYS A 34 9.95 -9.70 16.86
C CYS A 34 10.88 -9.70 18.08
N ASP A 35 11.93 -8.87 18.09
CA ASP A 35 12.81 -8.72 19.24
C ASP A 35 12.06 -8.20 20.48
N TYR A 36 11.17 -7.24 20.30
CA TYR A 36 10.36 -6.68 21.38
C TYR A 36 9.26 -7.62 21.86
N CYS A 37 8.70 -8.44 20.97
CA CYS A 37 7.60 -9.37 21.25
C CYS A 37 7.99 -10.81 20.88
N PRO A 38 8.65 -11.59 21.79
CA PRO A 38 9.09 -12.96 21.50
C PRO A 38 7.98 -13.91 20.99
N GLU A 39 6.73 -13.63 21.34
CA GLU A 39 5.56 -14.37 20.83
C GLU A 39 5.35 -14.26 19.30
N LEU A 40 6.07 -13.36 18.64
CA LEU A 40 6.06 -13.20 17.17
C LEU A 40 7.08 -14.10 16.46
N GLU A 41 8.08 -14.63 17.17
CA GLU A 41 9.17 -15.42 16.57
C GLU A 41 8.67 -16.56 15.67
N PRO A 42 7.63 -17.35 16.04
CA PRO A 42 7.09 -18.38 15.16
C PRO A 42 6.46 -17.88 13.85
N LYS A 43 6.25 -16.56 13.74
CA LYS A 43 5.63 -15.89 12.58
C LYS A 43 6.59 -14.93 11.89
N LYS A 44 7.85 -14.88 12.30
CA LYS A 44 8.84 -13.90 11.87
C LYS A 44 9.00 -13.88 10.36
N GLU A 45 9.16 -15.03 9.72
CA GLU A 45 9.32 -15.11 8.26
C GLU A 45 8.11 -14.51 7.52
N LEU A 46 6.90 -14.86 7.94
CA LEU A 46 5.66 -14.31 7.37
C LEU A 46 5.56 -12.80 7.61
N LEU A 47 5.94 -12.33 8.79
CA LEU A 47 5.95 -10.90 9.09
C LEU A 47 6.94 -10.15 8.21
N LEU A 48 8.15 -10.67 7.99
CA LEU A 48 9.13 -10.06 7.10
C LEU A 48 8.60 -9.93 5.67
N GLN A 49 8.00 -10.97 5.12
CA GLN A 49 7.42 -10.93 3.78
C GLN A 49 6.25 -9.93 3.67
N LEU A 50 5.36 -9.90 4.66
CA LEU A 50 4.25 -8.96 4.69
C LEU A 50 4.70 -7.52 4.93
N SER A 51 5.81 -7.31 5.64
CA SER A 51 6.36 -5.98 5.92
C SER A 51 6.92 -5.32 4.66
N VAL A 52 7.53 -6.09 3.75
CA VAL A 52 7.94 -5.60 2.43
C VAL A 52 6.72 -5.07 1.67
N SER A 53 5.66 -5.87 1.62
CA SER A 53 4.40 -5.46 0.97
C SER A 53 3.77 -4.22 1.64
N PHE A 54 3.90 -4.09 2.97
CA PHE A 54 3.48 -2.90 3.70
C PHE A 54 4.26 -1.67 3.23
N GLY A 55 5.59 -1.74 3.18
CA GLY A 55 6.44 -0.66 2.68
C GLY A 55 6.08 -0.27 1.24
N GLN A 56 5.92 -1.26 0.36
CA GLN A 56 5.50 -1.05 -1.03
C GLN A 56 4.14 -0.35 -1.13
N ALA A 57 3.16 -0.71 -0.30
CA ALA A 57 1.86 -0.03 -0.27
C ALA A 57 1.99 1.46 0.05
N LEU A 58 2.81 1.81 1.04
CA LEU A 58 3.03 3.20 1.44
C LEU A 58 3.74 3.98 0.34
N GLN A 59 4.82 3.42 -0.22
CA GLN A 59 5.61 4.09 -1.25
C GLN A 59 4.83 4.25 -2.55
N MET A 60 4.10 3.22 -3.01
CA MET A 60 3.23 3.34 -4.17
C MET A 60 2.14 4.40 -3.96
N THR A 61 1.57 4.49 -2.75
CA THR A 61 0.60 5.54 -2.43
C THR A 61 1.20 6.94 -2.60
N ASN A 62 2.44 7.13 -2.18
CA ASN A 62 3.15 8.41 -2.35
C ASN A 62 3.42 8.70 -3.83
N ILE A 63 3.97 7.74 -4.57
CA ILE A 63 4.24 7.90 -6.02
C ILE A 63 2.97 8.30 -6.77
N LEU A 64 1.85 7.60 -6.53
CA LEU A 64 0.60 7.88 -7.24
C LEU A 64 -0.03 9.21 -6.83
N LYS A 65 0.11 9.62 -5.58
CA LYS A 65 -0.36 10.91 -5.08
C LYS A 65 0.46 12.08 -5.63
N ASP A 66 1.77 11.91 -5.72
CA ASP A 66 2.72 12.97 -6.02
C ASP A 66 3.17 12.98 -7.50
N VAL A 67 2.51 12.19 -8.37
CA VAL A 67 2.84 11.99 -9.78
C VAL A 67 3.09 13.29 -10.55
N TRP A 68 2.31 14.33 -10.33
CA TRP A 68 2.47 15.60 -11.01
C TRP A 68 3.59 16.45 -10.41
N THR A 69 3.76 16.42 -9.09
CA THR A 69 4.86 17.10 -8.40
C THR A 69 6.22 16.49 -8.77
N ASP A 70 6.30 15.16 -8.87
CA ASP A 70 7.50 14.48 -9.32
C ASP A 70 7.80 14.79 -10.79
N ARG A 71 6.77 14.82 -11.64
CA ARG A 71 6.89 15.22 -13.03
C ARG A 71 7.45 16.65 -13.19
N GLU A 72 6.99 17.61 -12.39
CA GLU A 72 7.50 18.98 -12.37
C GLU A 72 8.99 19.03 -12.03
N ARG A 73 9.49 18.08 -11.24
CA ARG A 73 10.90 17.91 -10.88
C ARG A 73 11.71 17.13 -11.93
N GLY A 74 11.08 16.67 -13.02
CA GLY A 74 11.72 15.87 -14.05
C GLY A 74 11.81 14.38 -13.72
N ALA A 75 11.11 13.89 -12.69
CA ALA A 75 11.14 12.49 -12.25
C ALA A 75 9.86 11.76 -12.62
N CYS A 76 9.99 10.46 -12.95
CA CYS A 76 8.88 9.55 -13.15
C CYS A 76 9.21 8.19 -12.53
N TRP A 77 8.44 7.81 -11.52
CA TRP A 77 8.57 6.53 -10.82
C TRP A 77 7.53 5.50 -11.27
N LEU A 78 6.85 5.77 -12.38
CA LEU A 78 5.80 4.92 -12.92
C LEU A 78 6.40 3.84 -13.84
N PRO A 79 5.80 2.63 -13.92
CA PRO A 79 6.30 1.55 -14.78
C PRO A 79 5.99 1.84 -16.25
N GLY A 80 7.04 2.00 -17.05
CA GLY A 80 6.98 2.36 -18.47
C GLY A 80 6.20 1.38 -19.32
N THR A 81 6.37 0.07 -19.10
CA THR A 81 5.58 -0.96 -19.82
C THR A 81 4.08 -0.83 -19.54
N THR A 82 3.71 -0.47 -18.29
CA THR A 82 2.29 -0.26 -17.95
C THR A 82 1.76 1.05 -18.56
N LEU A 83 2.56 2.12 -18.56
CA LEU A 83 2.21 3.37 -19.26
C LEU A 83 1.97 3.09 -20.74
N GLN A 84 2.89 2.38 -21.40
CA GLN A 84 2.78 2.02 -22.82
C GLN A 84 1.56 1.15 -23.10
N LYS A 85 1.26 0.16 -22.25
CA LYS A 85 0.07 -0.70 -22.35
C LYS A 85 -1.23 0.12 -22.42
N HIS A 86 -1.29 1.24 -21.70
CA HIS A 86 -2.43 2.16 -21.69
C HIS A 86 -2.33 3.28 -22.72
N GLY A 87 -1.29 3.31 -23.56
CA GLY A 87 -1.09 4.36 -24.55
C GLY A 87 -0.74 5.73 -23.95
N VAL A 88 -0.14 5.74 -22.75
CA VAL A 88 0.25 6.96 -22.05
C VAL A 88 1.68 7.34 -22.37
N LEU A 89 1.88 8.49 -23.02
CA LEU A 89 3.19 9.11 -23.25
C LEU A 89 3.47 10.15 -22.15
N PHE A 90 3.98 9.70 -21.01
CA PHE A 90 4.11 10.53 -19.81
C PHE A 90 4.99 11.79 -20.01
N LYS A 91 6.00 11.72 -20.87
CA LYS A 91 6.85 12.87 -21.22
C LYS A 91 6.06 14.07 -21.76
N THR A 92 5.06 13.80 -22.59
CA THR A 92 4.27 14.84 -23.26
C THR A 92 2.90 15.06 -22.60
N LEU A 93 2.56 14.23 -21.62
CA LEU A 93 1.27 14.31 -20.96
C LEU A 93 1.21 15.57 -20.07
N ALA A 94 0.23 16.43 -20.29
CA ALA A 94 -0.10 17.50 -19.35
C ALA A 94 -1.18 17.03 -18.37
N PRO A 95 -1.19 17.55 -17.13
CA PRO A 95 -2.19 17.17 -16.13
C PRO A 95 -3.64 17.29 -16.63
N GLU A 96 -3.93 18.31 -17.43
CA GLU A 96 -5.25 18.61 -17.98
C GLU A 96 -5.66 17.65 -19.11
N ASN A 97 -4.69 16.97 -19.75
CA ASN A 97 -4.89 16.14 -20.92
C ASN A 97 -4.81 14.62 -20.62
N GLY A 98 -4.92 14.22 -19.33
CA GLY A 98 -4.78 12.82 -18.92
C GLY A 98 -5.76 11.88 -19.63
N GLY A 99 -7.00 12.25 -19.71
CA GLY A 99 -8.04 11.51 -20.43
C GLY A 99 -8.26 10.08 -19.91
N GLU A 100 -8.89 9.25 -20.74
CA GLU A 100 -9.18 7.85 -20.40
C GLU A 100 -7.92 6.94 -20.35
N PRO A 101 -6.89 7.13 -21.20
CA PRO A 101 -5.65 6.36 -21.10
C PRO A 101 -4.97 6.49 -19.74
N PHE A 102 -4.76 7.71 -19.26
CA PHE A 102 -4.14 7.96 -17.95
C PHE A 102 -5.03 7.50 -16.81
N ARG A 103 -6.35 7.70 -16.93
CA ARG A 103 -7.32 7.20 -15.96
C ARG A 103 -7.22 5.68 -15.80
N SER A 104 -7.21 4.94 -16.90
CA SER A 104 -7.12 3.49 -16.91
C SER A 104 -5.80 2.99 -16.33
N PHE A 105 -4.68 3.65 -16.66
CA PHE A 105 -3.38 3.42 -16.05
C PHE A 105 -3.45 3.61 -14.54
N MET A 106 -3.93 4.75 -14.07
CA MET A 106 -4.03 5.04 -12.63
C MET A 106 -4.89 4.02 -11.89
N LEU A 107 -6.01 3.58 -12.46
CA LEU A 107 -6.87 2.56 -11.85
C LEU A 107 -6.15 1.20 -11.73
N GLU A 108 -5.33 0.82 -12.70
CA GLU A 108 -4.52 -0.41 -12.61
C GLU A 108 -3.48 -0.30 -11.49
N MET A 109 -2.76 0.82 -11.41
CA MET A 109 -1.76 1.06 -10.35
C MET A 109 -2.40 1.12 -8.97
N LEU A 110 -3.56 1.75 -8.83
CA LEU A 110 -4.32 1.79 -7.59
C LEU A 110 -4.80 0.40 -7.15
N ALA A 111 -5.17 -0.46 -8.09
CA ALA A 111 -5.55 -1.84 -7.78
C ALA A 111 -4.34 -2.63 -7.22
N THR A 112 -3.15 -2.44 -7.78
CA THR A 112 -1.90 -3.03 -7.26
C THR A 112 -1.60 -2.53 -5.85
N ALA A 113 -1.61 -1.21 -5.62
CA ALA A 113 -1.39 -0.61 -4.30
C ALA A 113 -2.44 -1.10 -3.27
N SER A 114 -3.70 -1.28 -3.68
CA SER A 114 -4.77 -1.81 -2.82
C SER A 114 -4.53 -3.28 -2.43
N GLY A 115 -3.90 -4.06 -3.30
CA GLY A 115 -3.44 -5.42 -2.98
C GLY A 115 -2.39 -5.41 -1.88
N HIS A 116 -1.36 -4.57 -2.02
CA HIS A 116 -0.34 -4.38 -0.98
C HIS A 116 -0.93 -3.87 0.34
N LEU A 117 -1.93 -2.98 0.33
CA LEU A 117 -2.63 -2.54 1.55
C LEU A 117 -3.37 -3.69 2.25
N SER A 118 -3.89 -4.67 1.49
CA SER A 118 -4.50 -5.86 2.08
C SER A 118 -3.47 -6.72 2.83
N ASN A 119 -2.25 -6.82 2.31
CA ASN A 119 -1.12 -7.48 2.96
C ASN A 119 -0.65 -6.71 4.21
N ALA A 120 -0.63 -5.37 4.13
CA ALA A 120 -0.32 -4.50 5.26
C ALA A 120 -1.33 -4.65 6.41
N LEU A 121 -2.62 -4.84 6.08
CA LEU A 121 -3.61 -5.21 7.09
C LEU A 121 -3.28 -6.57 7.70
N SER A 122 -2.98 -7.59 6.89
CA SER A 122 -2.62 -8.92 7.36
C SER A 122 -1.43 -8.89 8.30
N PHE A 123 -0.37 -8.14 7.95
CA PHE A 123 0.76 -7.86 8.86
C PHE A 123 0.28 -7.33 10.21
N THR A 124 -0.53 -6.28 10.19
CA THR A 124 -1.01 -5.62 11.42
C THR A 124 -1.88 -6.55 12.28
N LEU A 125 -2.66 -7.43 11.66
CA LEU A 125 -3.51 -8.39 12.36
C LEU A 125 -2.75 -9.55 13.02
N LEU A 126 -1.52 -9.83 12.56
CA LEU A 126 -0.63 -10.82 13.17
C LEU A 126 0.03 -10.29 14.46
N LEU A 127 0.15 -8.98 14.60
CA LEU A 127 0.72 -8.35 15.80
C LEU A 127 -0.17 -8.62 17.02
N PRO A 128 0.42 -8.83 18.21
CA PRO A 128 -0.33 -9.13 19.44
C PRO A 128 -1.35 -8.03 19.76
N ARG A 129 -2.53 -8.43 20.18
CA ARG A 129 -3.65 -7.48 20.42
C ARG A 129 -3.39 -6.53 21.58
N ASN A 130 -2.62 -6.97 22.58
CA ASN A 130 -2.19 -6.18 23.73
C ASN A 130 -1.11 -5.14 23.38
N GLN A 131 -0.37 -5.32 22.27
CA GLN A 131 0.63 -4.39 21.78
C GLN A 131 -0.03 -3.22 21.00
N THR A 132 -0.85 -2.46 21.71
CA THR A 132 -1.68 -1.40 21.11
C THR A 132 -0.87 -0.27 20.50
N GLY A 133 0.32 0.05 21.03
CA GLY A 133 1.22 1.08 20.49
C GLY A 133 1.71 0.74 19.09
N ILE A 134 2.29 -0.45 18.93
CA ILE A 134 2.79 -0.95 17.63
C ILE A 134 1.64 -1.06 16.63
N ARG A 135 0.49 -1.62 17.06
CA ARG A 135 -0.69 -1.75 16.19
C ARG A 135 -1.22 -0.40 15.73
N ARG A 136 -1.29 0.60 16.61
CA ARG A 136 -1.72 1.97 16.26
C ARG A 136 -0.78 2.61 15.25
N PHE A 137 0.53 2.46 15.45
CA PHE A 137 1.54 2.95 14.51
C PHE A 137 1.29 2.40 13.09
N CYS A 138 1.14 1.09 12.97
CA CYS A 138 0.84 0.45 11.67
C CYS A 138 -0.53 0.90 11.10
N LEU A 139 -1.56 0.95 11.95
CA LEU A 139 -2.92 1.29 11.53
C LEU A 139 -3.05 2.75 11.07
N TRP A 140 -2.28 3.68 11.63
CA TRP A 140 -2.29 5.07 11.17
C TRP A 140 -1.72 5.19 9.76
N ALA A 141 -0.58 4.57 9.49
CA ALA A 141 0.03 4.56 8.16
C ALA A 141 -0.90 3.90 7.14
N LEU A 142 -1.41 2.70 7.46
CA LEU A 142 -2.35 1.94 6.63
C LEU A 142 -3.62 2.75 6.33
N GLY A 143 -4.23 3.34 7.37
CA GLY A 143 -5.47 4.10 7.22
C GLY A 143 -5.31 5.36 6.37
N MET A 144 -4.22 6.10 6.56
CA MET A 144 -3.92 7.28 5.73
C MET A 144 -3.69 6.92 4.27
N SER A 145 -2.94 5.83 4.00
CA SER A 145 -2.71 5.34 2.64
C SER A 145 -4.02 4.88 1.99
N LEU A 146 -4.84 4.11 2.69
CA LEU A 146 -6.14 3.65 2.19
C LEU A 146 -7.06 4.82 1.80
N LEU A 147 -7.13 5.85 2.64
CA LEU A 147 -7.93 7.05 2.36
C LEU A 147 -7.39 7.85 1.17
N THR A 148 -6.08 7.94 1.02
CA THR A 148 -5.42 8.60 -0.11
C THR A 148 -5.73 7.85 -1.40
N ILE A 149 -5.52 6.53 -1.44
CA ILE A 149 -5.86 5.67 -2.59
C ILE A 149 -7.34 5.82 -2.94
N LYS A 150 -8.24 5.82 -1.95
CA LYS A 150 -9.68 6.01 -2.19
C LYS A 150 -10.00 7.38 -2.81
N LYS A 151 -9.29 8.42 -2.44
CA LYS A 151 -9.46 9.75 -3.07
C LYS A 151 -8.98 9.77 -4.51
N ILE A 152 -7.81 9.18 -4.79
CA ILE A 152 -7.29 9.07 -6.16
C ILE A 152 -8.23 8.21 -7.00
N TRP A 153 -8.74 7.09 -6.46
CA TRP A 153 -9.70 6.23 -7.16
C TRP A 153 -10.97 6.97 -7.60
N LYS A 154 -11.45 7.90 -6.77
CA LYS A 154 -12.61 8.74 -7.11
C LYS A 154 -12.30 9.82 -8.13
N ASN A 155 -11.08 10.29 -8.20
CA ASN A 155 -10.60 11.31 -9.12
C ASN A 155 -9.24 10.91 -9.68
N PRO A 156 -9.16 9.88 -10.55
CA PRO A 156 -7.88 9.39 -11.07
C PRO A 156 -7.21 10.35 -12.05
N ASN A 157 -7.96 11.28 -12.65
CA ASN A 157 -7.47 12.36 -13.51
C ASN A 157 -7.22 13.68 -12.73
N PHE A 158 -6.89 13.60 -11.44
CA PHE A 158 -6.53 14.80 -10.69
C PHE A 158 -5.31 15.49 -11.34
N THR A 159 -5.29 16.82 -11.28
CA THR A 159 -4.24 17.64 -11.91
C THR A 159 -3.23 18.17 -10.88
N HIS A 160 -3.60 18.17 -9.61
CA HIS A 160 -2.75 18.66 -8.52
C HIS A 160 -2.91 17.76 -7.29
N GLY A 161 -1.82 17.42 -6.60
CA GLY A 161 -1.82 16.57 -5.41
C GLY A 161 -2.74 17.04 -4.28
N SER A 162 -3.04 18.36 -4.22
CA SER A 162 -3.98 18.92 -3.24
C SER A 162 -5.42 18.40 -3.40
N GLN A 163 -5.84 18.02 -4.62
CA GLN A 163 -7.17 17.47 -4.90
C GLN A 163 -7.39 16.10 -4.27
N VAL A 164 -6.31 15.34 -4.09
CA VAL A 164 -6.32 13.98 -3.53
C VAL A 164 -5.76 13.90 -2.12
N LYS A 165 -5.33 15.03 -1.56
CA LYS A 165 -4.84 15.13 -0.18
C LYS A 165 -5.97 14.85 0.82
N ILE A 166 -5.70 13.99 1.80
CA ILE A 166 -6.65 13.74 2.89
C ILE A 166 -6.74 14.95 3.83
N SER A 167 -7.96 15.23 4.33
CA SER A 167 -8.16 16.36 5.23
C SER A 167 -7.62 16.08 6.63
N ARG A 168 -7.26 17.13 7.38
CA ARG A 168 -6.87 17.00 8.80
C ARG A 168 -7.96 16.33 9.64
N ARG A 169 -9.25 16.58 9.31
CA ARG A 169 -10.39 15.91 9.96
C ARG A 169 -10.37 14.40 9.70
N SER A 170 -10.14 13.97 8.45
CA SER A 170 -10.03 12.55 8.10
C SER A 170 -8.89 11.88 8.84
N VAL A 171 -7.73 12.54 8.95
CA VAL A 171 -6.57 12.02 9.73
C VAL A 171 -6.95 11.81 11.19
N LYS A 172 -7.58 12.81 11.84
CA LYS A 172 -8.01 12.70 13.24
C LYS A 172 -9.02 11.57 13.45
N ILE A 173 -10.03 11.47 12.57
CA ILE A 173 -11.05 10.39 12.65
C ILE A 173 -10.39 9.02 12.48
N THR A 174 -9.47 8.87 11.50
CA THR A 174 -8.75 7.62 11.30
C THR A 174 -7.92 7.25 12.53
N ALA A 175 -7.18 8.20 13.09
CA ALA A 175 -6.38 7.97 14.29
C ALA A 175 -7.24 7.55 15.50
N LEU A 176 -8.40 8.18 15.71
CA LEU A 176 -9.34 7.83 16.77
C LEU A 176 -9.96 6.44 16.53
N ALA A 177 -10.49 6.18 15.34
CA ALA A 177 -11.13 4.91 15.01
C ALA A 177 -10.14 3.74 15.12
N THR A 178 -8.95 3.86 14.54
CA THR A 178 -7.93 2.82 14.61
C THR A 178 -7.41 2.61 16.03
N SER A 179 -7.31 3.67 16.85
CA SER A 179 -6.93 3.56 18.25
C SER A 179 -7.99 2.85 19.08
N PHE A 180 -9.25 3.14 18.83
CA PHE A 180 -10.36 2.49 19.55
C PHE A 180 -10.46 0.99 19.20
N PHE A 181 -10.30 0.65 17.92
CA PHE A 181 -10.42 -0.73 17.45
C PHE A 181 -9.10 -1.52 17.43
N ALA A 182 -7.99 -0.95 17.88
CA ALA A 182 -6.65 -1.57 17.80
C ALA A 182 -6.59 -2.99 18.37
N MET A 183 -7.37 -3.31 19.40
CA MET A 183 -7.39 -4.63 20.05
C MET A 183 -8.29 -5.66 19.35
N SER A 184 -9.15 -5.26 18.42
CA SER A 184 -10.12 -6.14 17.79
C SER A 184 -9.82 -6.40 16.31
N ASN A 185 -9.33 -7.61 16.00
CA ASN A 185 -9.06 -8.01 14.61
C ASN A 185 -10.35 -8.00 13.76
N THR A 186 -11.49 -8.40 14.32
CA THR A 186 -12.78 -8.41 13.61
C THR A 186 -13.23 -6.99 13.27
N ALA A 187 -13.15 -6.07 14.23
CA ALA A 187 -13.51 -4.68 14.01
C ALA A 187 -12.58 -4.01 12.98
N LEU A 188 -11.26 -4.29 13.04
CA LEU A 188 -10.28 -3.78 12.07
C LEU A 188 -10.54 -4.31 10.65
N LYS A 189 -10.85 -5.61 10.51
CA LYS A 189 -11.22 -6.19 9.21
C LYS A 189 -12.48 -5.52 8.65
N LEU A 190 -13.49 -5.30 9.48
CA LEU A 190 -14.73 -4.65 9.08
C LEU A 190 -14.48 -3.18 8.70
N LEU A 191 -13.72 -2.44 9.51
CA LEU A 191 -13.36 -1.05 9.25
C LEU A 191 -12.58 -0.92 7.93
N PHE A 192 -11.62 -1.81 7.69
CA PHE A 192 -10.86 -1.82 6.43
C PHE A 192 -11.77 -2.15 5.25
N LYS A 193 -12.59 -3.21 5.34
CA LYS A 193 -13.53 -3.62 4.29
C LYS A 193 -14.50 -2.49 3.91
N THR A 194 -15.10 -1.82 4.89
CA THR A 194 -16.02 -0.70 4.65
C THR A 194 -15.31 0.51 4.07
N SER A 195 -14.09 0.81 4.54
CA SER A 195 -13.28 1.90 4.02
C SER A 195 -12.80 1.64 2.60
N ALA A 196 -12.52 0.38 2.24
CA ALA A 196 -12.09 -0.03 0.91
C ALA A 196 -13.25 -0.27 -0.08
N LEU A 197 -14.51 -0.08 0.33
CA LEU A 197 -15.66 -0.27 -0.57
C LEU A 197 -15.52 0.54 -1.86
N GLY A 198 -15.69 -0.16 -2.99
CA GLY A 198 -15.57 0.40 -4.34
C GLY A 198 -14.14 0.39 -4.91
N LEU A 199 -13.12 0.08 -4.12
CA LEU A 199 -11.77 -0.15 -4.65
C LEU A 199 -11.66 -1.55 -5.26
N LYS A 200 -11.12 -1.64 -6.47
CA LYS A 200 -10.60 -2.90 -7.00
C LYS A 200 -9.24 -3.18 -6.37
N LYS A 201 -8.91 -4.43 -6.17
CA LYS A 201 -7.58 -4.85 -5.74
C LYS A 201 -7.04 -5.89 -6.71
N LYS A 202 -5.77 -5.80 -7.04
CA LYS A 202 -5.02 -6.87 -7.69
C LYS A 202 -4.60 -7.85 -6.59
N GLU A 203 -4.73 -9.13 -6.85
CA GLU A 203 -4.21 -10.15 -5.95
C GLU A 203 -2.68 -10.11 -6.00
N ILE A 204 -2.08 -9.77 -4.89
CA ILE A 204 -0.63 -9.79 -4.71
C ILE A 204 -0.33 -11.09 -3.99
N LYS A 205 0.28 -12.03 -4.72
CA LYS A 205 0.71 -13.30 -4.15
C LYS A 205 1.59 -13.03 -2.93
N THR A 206 1.14 -13.52 -1.80
CA THR A 206 1.96 -13.63 -0.60
C THR A 206 2.10 -15.10 -0.27
N PRO A 207 3.09 -15.48 0.50
CA PRO A 207 3.22 -16.84 0.99
C PRO A 207 2.03 -17.32 1.84
N LEU A 208 1.11 -16.42 2.23
CA LEU A 208 -0.17 -16.79 2.86
C LEU A 208 -1.01 -17.72 1.97
N ASP A 209 -0.89 -17.59 0.64
CA ASP A 209 -1.61 -18.47 -0.29
C ASP A 209 -1.03 -19.89 -0.29
N SER A 210 0.21 -20.09 0.17
CA SER A 210 0.84 -21.39 0.37
C SER A 210 0.60 -21.98 1.77
N ILE A 211 0.19 -21.18 2.76
CA ILE A 211 -0.09 -21.62 4.14
C ILE A 211 -1.52 -22.13 4.31
N SER A 212 -2.45 -21.77 3.41
CA SER A 212 -3.79 -22.37 3.37
C SER A 212 -3.75 -23.88 3.12
N ASP A 213 -2.66 -24.42 2.57
CA ASP A 213 -2.43 -25.85 2.36
C ASP A 213 -1.80 -26.57 3.58
N LEU A 214 -1.38 -25.83 4.60
CA LEU A 214 -1.02 -26.39 5.89
C LEU A 214 -2.30 -26.59 6.74
N THR A 215 -3.16 -27.48 6.27
CA THR A 215 -4.27 -28.00 7.07
C THR A 215 -3.71 -28.54 8.38
N ILE A 216 -4.20 -27.97 9.47
CA ILE A 216 -4.10 -28.53 10.83
C ILE A 216 -4.38 -30.04 10.73
N PRO A 217 -3.49 -30.94 11.15
CA PRO A 217 -3.80 -32.34 11.15
C PRO A 217 -5.02 -32.56 12.04
N LYS A 218 -6.11 -33.07 11.45
CA LYS A 218 -7.29 -33.49 12.19
C LYS A 218 -6.79 -34.47 13.25
N LYS A 219 -6.99 -34.11 14.53
CA LYS A 219 -6.85 -35.07 15.63
C LYS A 219 -7.66 -36.28 15.27
N GLN A 220 -7.01 -37.40 15.01
CA GLN A 220 -7.66 -38.71 15.03
C GLN A 220 -8.04 -38.98 16.47
N ASN A 221 -9.34 -39.10 16.71
CA ASN A 221 -9.91 -39.68 17.93
C ASN A 221 -9.60 -41.17 17.97
#